data_dbff2f21a1815c282557b33ff6bc1464
#
_entry.id   dbff2f21a1815c282557b33ff6bc1464
#
_cell.length_a   1.000
_cell.length_b   1.000
_cell.length_c   1.000
_cell.angle_alpha   90.00
_cell.angle_beta   90.00
_cell.angle_gamma   90.00
#
_symmetry.space_group_name_H-M   'P 1'
#
loop_
_entity.id
_entity.type
_entity.pdbx_description
1 polymer ?
#
loop_
_entity_poly.entity_id
_entity_poly.type
_entity_poly.pdbx_seq_one_letter_code
_entity_poly.pdbx_strand_id
1 'polypeptide(L)'
;KSILVQSYSNFEFIIINDGSKDSSGKIIENFLDDTRIRYINRENKGLVFTLNEAISLSRGNYIARMDADDISHPLRLEKQLNFLLENPDIAVVGCSSFIIDQNSKVINTRKPPLTPLVNKALLFFGPTLTHPSVMFNKMLLGDQLYYSDKYLHVEDYDLWLRLINQHKIANIKDVLFYYRINESGVSQTNLFEQKINAAKAYSEIKYDGKYKDLLEKLEVIHLRHEMEKSKVFQAVLYILLKYEHDSL
;
A
#
# COMPACT_ATOMS: atom_id res chain seq x y z
N LYS A 1 2.65 -18.70 -8.13
CA LYS A 1 3.90 -19.08 -8.84
C LYS A 1 5.00 -18.05 -8.65
N SER A 2 4.77 -16.76 -8.92
CA SER A 2 5.83 -15.72 -8.90
C SER A 2 6.55 -15.56 -7.55
N ILE A 3 5.91 -15.91 -6.43
CA ILE A 3 6.54 -15.92 -5.10
C ILE A 3 7.42 -17.17 -4.90
N LEU A 4 7.01 -18.32 -5.38
CA LEU A 4 7.76 -19.56 -5.17
C LEU A 4 9.11 -19.63 -5.92
N VAL A 5 9.28 -18.78 -6.95
CA VAL A 5 10.51 -18.68 -7.77
C VAL A 5 11.38 -17.46 -7.42
N GLN A 6 11.19 -16.87 -6.25
CA GLN A 6 12.03 -15.77 -5.78
C GLN A 6 13.47 -16.24 -5.55
N SER A 7 14.46 -15.36 -5.88
CA SER A 7 15.89 -15.64 -5.65
C SER A 7 16.23 -15.81 -4.16
N TYR A 8 15.58 -15.05 -3.29
CA TYR A 8 15.64 -15.27 -1.84
C TYR A 8 14.68 -16.39 -1.46
N SER A 9 15.20 -17.50 -0.92
CA SER A 9 14.44 -18.73 -0.65
C SER A 9 13.98 -18.90 0.81
N ASN A 10 14.61 -18.19 1.75
CA ASN A 10 14.33 -18.33 3.18
C ASN A 10 13.13 -17.46 3.62
N PHE A 11 11.92 -17.88 3.23
CA PHE A 11 10.67 -17.22 3.60
C PHE A 11 9.56 -18.23 3.89
N GLU A 12 8.57 -17.83 4.68
CA GLU A 12 7.27 -18.47 4.73
C GLU A 12 6.29 -17.72 3.81
N PHE A 13 5.38 -18.44 3.18
CA PHE A 13 4.37 -17.89 2.30
C PHE A 13 2.96 -18.14 2.87
N ILE A 14 2.44 -17.14 3.57
CA ILE A 14 1.09 -17.19 4.12
C ILE A 14 0.10 -16.84 3.02
N ILE A 15 -0.81 -17.74 2.70
CA ILE A 15 -1.90 -17.56 1.75
C ILE A 15 -3.22 -17.69 2.50
N ILE A 16 -4.03 -16.65 2.48
CA ILE A 16 -5.37 -16.67 3.10
C ILE A 16 -6.41 -16.60 1.99
N ASN A 17 -7.19 -17.65 1.85
CA ASN A 17 -8.39 -17.66 1.02
C ASN A 17 -9.57 -17.18 1.86
N ASP A 18 -9.94 -15.92 1.65
CA ASP A 18 -11.00 -15.23 2.39
C ASP A 18 -12.39 -15.47 1.77
N GLY A 19 -12.71 -16.76 1.57
CA GLY A 19 -14.03 -17.21 1.10
C GLY A 19 -14.24 -17.03 -0.40
N SER A 20 -13.21 -17.24 -1.24
CA SER A 20 -13.35 -17.25 -2.70
C SER A 20 -14.35 -18.31 -3.14
N LYS A 21 -15.24 -17.94 -4.08
CA LYS A 21 -16.27 -18.82 -4.64
C LYS A 21 -15.88 -19.45 -5.98
N ASP A 22 -14.74 -19.04 -6.52
CA ASP A 22 -14.17 -19.52 -7.77
C ASP A 22 -13.17 -20.69 -7.54
N SER A 23 -12.35 -20.99 -8.54
CA SER A 23 -11.35 -22.06 -8.46
C SER A 23 -10.09 -21.73 -7.67
N SER A 24 -10.00 -20.52 -7.03
CA SER A 24 -8.78 -20.07 -6.33
C SER A 24 -8.29 -21.06 -5.28
N GLY A 25 -9.18 -21.59 -4.43
CA GLY A 25 -8.83 -22.60 -3.42
C GLY A 25 -8.19 -23.84 -4.04
N LYS A 26 -8.81 -24.40 -5.07
CA LYS A 26 -8.29 -25.60 -5.78
C LYS A 26 -6.93 -25.33 -6.44
N ILE A 27 -6.73 -24.13 -6.97
CA ILE A 27 -5.44 -23.74 -7.56
C ILE A 27 -4.35 -23.70 -6.50
N ILE A 28 -4.63 -23.15 -5.31
CA ILE A 28 -3.67 -23.09 -4.20
C ILE A 28 -3.30 -24.49 -3.73
N GLU A 29 -4.27 -25.40 -3.61
CA GLU A 29 -4.07 -26.78 -3.17
C GLU A 29 -3.01 -27.52 -4.00
N ASN A 30 -2.86 -27.20 -5.31
CA ASN A 30 -1.84 -27.80 -6.17
C ASN A 30 -0.39 -27.38 -5.83
N PHE A 31 -0.20 -26.46 -4.89
CA PHE A 31 1.13 -25.96 -4.47
C PHE A 31 1.46 -26.30 -3.01
N LEU A 32 0.60 -27.00 -2.29
CA LEU A 32 0.78 -27.26 -0.85
C LEU A 32 1.93 -28.24 -0.54
N ASP A 33 2.48 -28.91 -1.54
CA ASP A 33 3.72 -29.69 -1.40
C ASP A 33 4.96 -28.81 -1.10
N ASP A 34 4.89 -27.51 -1.42
CA ASP A 34 5.95 -26.56 -1.04
C ASP A 34 5.82 -26.22 0.46
N THR A 35 6.78 -26.70 1.26
CA THR A 35 6.78 -26.58 2.71
C THR A 35 6.84 -25.16 3.25
N ARG A 36 7.14 -24.17 2.39
CA ARG A 36 7.11 -22.75 2.72
C ARG A 36 5.69 -22.20 2.78
N ILE A 37 4.71 -22.87 2.15
CA ILE A 37 3.31 -22.43 2.10
C ILE A 37 2.61 -22.74 3.41
N ARG A 38 1.94 -21.72 3.94
CA ARG A 38 0.99 -21.82 5.02
C ARG A 38 -0.36 -21.34 4.54
N TYR A 39 -1.25 -22.28 4.24
CA TYR A 39 -2.57 -22.02 3.66
C TYR A 39 -3.66 -21.96 4.72
N ILE A 40 -4.48 -20.92 4.66
CA ILE A 40 -5.67 -20.74 5.49
C ILE A 40 -6.86 -20.57 4.57
N ASN A 41 -7.86 -21.43 4.73
CA ASN A 41 -9.11 -21.38 3.97
C ASN A 41 -10.26 -21.19 4.94
N ARG A 42 -11.03 -20.12 4.77
CA ARG A 42 -12.13 -19.78 5.66
C ARG A 42 -13.21 -18.95 4.98
N GLU A 43 -14.32 -18.69 5.68
CA GLU A 43 -15.34 -17.74 5.25
C GLU A 43 -14.81 -16.31 5.18
N ASN A 44 -15.42 -15.49 4.32
CA ASN A 44 -15.01 -14.09 4.11
C ASN A 44 -15.16 -13.25 5.38
N LYS A 45 -14.09 -12.56 5.78
CA LYS A 45 -14.02 -11.62 6.89
C LYS A 45 -13.58 -10.21 6.45
N GLY A 46 -13.31 -10.03 5.17
CA GLY A 46 -12.89 -8.78 4.57
C GLY A 46 -11.38 -8.53 4.59
N LEU A 47 -10.96 -7.58 3.75
CA LEU A 47 -9.54 -7.32 3.46
C LEU A 47 -8.76 -6.91 4.72
N VAL A 48 -9.26 -5.94 5.49
CA VAL A 48 -8.58 -5.40 6.68
C VAL A 48 -8.35 -6.50 7.72
N PHE A 49 -9.38 -7.31 8.01
CA PHE A 49 -9.23 -8.45 8.91
C PHE A 49 -8.18 -9.43 8.41
N THR A 50 -8.23 -9.77 7.12
CA THR A 50 -7.31 -10.73 6.48
C THR A 50 -5.86 -10.25 6.51
N LEU A 51 -5.62 -8.97 6.25
CA LEU A 51 -4.28 -8.38 6.34
C LEU A 51 -3.73 -8.42 7.76
N ASN A 52 -4.53 -8.05 8.76
CA ASN A 52 -4.13 -8.09 10.17
C ASN A 52 -3.88 -9.52 10.66
N GLU A 53 -4.71 -10.49 10.23
CA GLU A 53 -4.50 -11.91 10.53
C GLU A 53 -3.17 -12.40 9.93
N ALA A 54 -2.86 -12.06 8.66
CA ALA A 54 -1.60 -12.41 8.03
C ALA A 54 -0.39 -11.81 8.78
N ILE A 55 -0.47 -10.55 9.22
CA ILE A 55 0.56 -9.90 10.02
C ILE A 55 0.77 -10.63 11.35
N SER A 56 -0.31 -10.96 12.06
CA SER A 56 -0.25 -11.64 13.36
C SER A 56 0.35 -13.04 13.25
N LEU A 57 0.06 -13.75 12.17
CA LEU A 57 0.54 -15.11 11.91
C LEU A 57 1.98 -15.14 11.38
N SER A 58 2.50 -14.02 10.90
CA SER A 58 3.84 -13.95 10.34
C SER A 58 4.93 -14.10 11.41
N ARG A 59 5.91 -14.97 11.16
CA ARG A 59 7.08 -15.23 12.01
C ARG A 59 8.30 -14.44 11.56
N GLY A 60 8.30 -13.99 10.32
CA GLY A 60 9.42 -13.24 9.72
C GLY A 60 9.58 -11.84 10.33
N ASN A 61 10.82 -11.36 10.38
CA ASN A 61 11.18 -9.99 10.78
C ASN A 61 10.80 -8.96 9.71
N TYR A 62 10.65 -9.40 8.48
CA TYR A 62 10.23 -8.60 7.34
C TYR A 62 8.99 -9.22 6.70
N ILE A 63 8.01 -8.41 6.33
CA ILE A 63 6.75 -8.87 5.73
C ILE A 63 6.60 -8.25 4.35
N ALA A 64 6.66 -9.07 3.30
CA ALA A 64 6.34 -8.66 1.94
C ALA A 64 4.86 -8.91 1.65
N ARG A 65 4.14 -7.84 1.32
CA ARG A 65 2.72 -7.91 0.95
C ARG A 65 2.57 -8.15 -0.56
N MET A 66 1.51 -8.86 -0.97
CA MET A 66 1.16 -9.05 -2.37
C MET A 66 -0.34 -9.33 -2.54
N ASP A 67 -0.94 -8.82 -3.61
CA ASP A 67 -2.27 -9.21 -4.06
C ASP A 67 -2.23 -10.46 -4.94
N ALA A 68 -3.33 -11.20 -4.98
CA ALA A 68 -3.39 -12.50 -5.64
C ALA A 68 -3.35 -12.42 -7.17
N ASP A 69 -3.77 -11.29 -7.75
CA ASP A 69 -3.83 -11.03 -9.20
C ASP A 69 -2.57 -10.39 -9.77
N ASP A 70 -1.61 -10.01 -8.93
CA ASP A 70 -0.36 -9.39 -9.29
C ASP A 70 0.77 -10.40 -9.56
N ILE A 71 1.91 -9.90 -10.10
CA ILE A 71 3.11 -10.72 -10.36
C ILE A 71 4.33 -10.05 -9.72
N SER A 72 5.07 -10.83 -8.92
CA SER A 72 6.33 -10.42 -8.31
C SER A 72 7.50 -10.73 -9.23
N HIS A 73 8.42 -9.77 -9.43
CA HIS A 73 9.68 -10.02 -10.13
C HIS A 73 10.55 -10.99 -9.30
N PRO A 74 11.30 -11.93 -9.91
CA PRO A 74 12.08 -12.94 -9.18
C PRO A 74 13.07 -12.38 -8.15
N LEU A 75 13.59 -11.19 -8.35
CA LEU A 75 14.56 -10.52 -7.44
C LEU A 75 13.89 -9.61 -6.39
N ARG A 76 12.55 -9.57 -6.32
CA ARG A 76 11.86 -8.60 -5.45
C ARG A 76 12.21 -8.78 -3.98
N LEU A 77 12.04 -9.98 -3.44
CA LEU A 77 12.28 -10.22 -2.01
C LEU A 77 13.72 -9.93 -1.62
N GLU A 78 14.68 -10.38 -2.43
CA GLU A 78 16.10 -10.16 -2.21
C GLU A 78 16.47 -8.68 -2.20
N LYS A 79 16.04 -7.93 -3.24
CA LYS A 79 16.39 -6.51 -3.36
C LYS A 79 15.75 -5.64 -2.28
N GLN A 80 14.47 -5.90 -1.95
CA GLN A 80 13.79 -5.16 -0.88
C GLN A 80 14.38 -5.49 0.49
N LEU A 81 14.70 -6.75 0.75
CA LEU A 81 15.36 -7.16 2.00
C LEU A 81 16.73 -6.51 2.15
N ASN A 82 17.59 -6.60 1.13
CA ASN A 82 18.92 -5.99 1.16
C ASN A 82 18.84 -4.48 1.39
N PHE A 83 17.89 -3.80 0.73
CA PHE A 83 17.68 -2.37 0.95
C PHE A 83 17.31 -2.05 2.41
N LEU A 84 16.43 -2.83 3.05
CA LEU A 84 16.07 -2.63 4.45
C LEU A 84 17.21 -2.97 5.42
N LEU A 85 18.05 -3.95 5.09
CA LEU A 85 19.25 -4.29 5.88
C LEU A 85 20.31 -3.20 5.81
N GLU A 86 20.50 -2.59 4.64
CA GLU A 86 21.42 -1.46 4.42
C GLU A 86 20.89 -0.13 5.00
N ASN A 87 19.55 -0.02 5.18
CA ASN A 87 18.87 1.17 5.68
C ASN A 87 17.94 0.80 6.86
N PRO A 88 18.48 0.47 8.04
CA PRO A 88 17.71 -0.09 9.16
C PRO A 88 16.70 0.87 9.77
N ASP A 89 16.78 2.16 9.46
CA ASP A 89 15.84 3.21 9.88
C ASP A 89 14.63 3.37 8.93
N ILE A 90 14.61 2.62 7.82
CA ILE A 90 13.45 2.56 6.92
C ILE A 90 12.48 1.48 7.40
N ALA A 91 11.24 1.90 7.67
CA ALA A 91 10.20 1.01 8.16
C ALA A 91 9.42 0.30 7.04
N VAL A 92 9.28 0.95 5.90
CA VAL A 92 8.54 0.44 4.74
C VAL A 92 9.29 0.76 3.46
N VAL A 93 9.46 -0.23 2.61
CA VAL A 93 10.01 -0.05 1.27
C VAL A 93 9.05 -0.58 0.21
N GLY A 94 8.71 0.28 -0.76
CA GLY A 94 8.05 -0.09 -2.00
C GLY A 94 9.03 -0.23 -3.15
N CYS A 95 8.51 -0.34 -4.37
CA CYS A 95 9.33 -0.36 -5.60
C CYS A 95 8.58 0.23 -6.78
N SER A 96 9.29 0.50 -7.88
CA SER A 96 8.64 0.79 -9.16
C SER A 96 7.90 -0.44 -9.67
N SER A 97 6.83 -0.23 -10.44
CA SER A 97 5.96 -1.28 -10.93
C SER A 97 5.65 -1.09 -12.41
N PHE A 98 5.59 -2.17 -13.16
CA PHE A 98 4.85 -2.18 -14.41
C PHE A 98 3.36 -2.28 -14.11
N ILE A 99 2.56 -1.52 -14.84
CA ILE A 99 1.11 -1.66 -14.87
C ILE A 99 0.78 -2.63 -15.99
N ILE A 100 0.05 -3.70 -15.68
CA ILE A 100 -0.35 -4.72 -16.65
C ILE A 100 -1.87 -4.82 -16.77
N ASP A 101 -2.32 -5.17 -17.96
CA ASP A 101 -3.73 -5.47 -18.23
C ASP A 101 -4.11 -6.91 -17.79
N GLN A 102 -5.35 -7.32 -18.06
CA GLN A 102 -5.86 -8.66 -17.75
C GLN A 102 -5.08 -9.77 -18.45
N ASN A 103 -4.45 -9.48 -19.60
CA ASN A 103 -3.65 -10.41 -20.39
C ASN A 103 -2.16 -10.39 -20.01
N SER A 104 -1.81 -9.69 -18.92
CA SER A 104 -0.43 -9.49 -18.45
C SER A 104 0.45 -8.68 -19.41
N LYS A 105 -0.13 -7.92 -20.34
CA LYS A 105 0.61 -7.00 -21.21
C LYS A 105 0.92 -5.72 -20.45
N VAL A 106 2.16 -5.27 -20.50
CA VAL A 106 2.59 -3.99 -19.90
C VAL A 106 1.96 -2.84 -20.69
N ILE A 107 1.21 -1.99 -19.98
CA ILE A 107 0.54 -0.81 -20.52
C ILE A 107 1.10 0.51 -20.02
N ASN A 108 1.78 0.49 -18.84
CA ASN A 108 2.39 1.67 -18.25
C ASN A 108 3.48 1.28 -17.24
N THR A 109 4.18 2.28 -16.69
CA THR A 109 5.15 2.12 -15.60
C THR A 109 4.87 3.14 -14.50
N ARG A 110 4.71 2.67 -13.27
CA ARG A 110 4.59 3.51 -12.08
C ARG A 110 5.96 3.67 -11.42
N LYS A 111 6.42 4.92 -11.30
CA LYS A 111 7.68 5.29 -10.64
C LYS A 111 7.35 6.14 -9.41
N PRO A 112 7.34 5.56 -8.21
CA PRO A 112 7.04 6.29 -6.98
C PRO A 112 8.23 7.17 -6.54
N PRO A 113 8.01 8.13 -5.62
CA PRO A 113 9.10 8.91 -5.02
C PRO A 113 10.03 7.99 -4.21
N LEU A 114 11.35 8.16 -4.38
CA LEU A 114 12.34 7.21 -3.82
C LEU A 114 12.66 7.50 -2.35
N THR A 115 12.85 8.78 -1.99
CA THR A 115 13.38 9.17 -0.69
C THR A 115 12.29 9.41 0.36
N PRO A 116 12.59 9.23 1.66
CA PRO A 116 11.64 9.48 2.73
C PRO A 116 11.09 10.91 2.74
N LEU A 117 11.91 11.90 2.49
CA LEU A 117 11.49 13.30 2.48
C LEU A 117 10.43 13.57 1.39
N VAL A 118 10.68 13.06 0.17
CA VAL A 118 9.74 13.25 -0.94
C VAL A 118 8.47 12.44 -0.73
N ASN A 119 8.56 11.21 -0.18
CA ASN A 119 7.38 10.45 0.21
C ASN A 119 6.51 11.23 1.21
N LYS A 120 7.12 11.77 2.27
CA LYS A 120 6.41 12.56 3.28
C LYS A 120 5.71 13.79 2.67
N ALA A 121 6.38 14.54 1.80
CA ALA A 121 5.82 15.71 1.16
C ALA A 121 4.66 15.37 0.18
N LEU A 122 4.80 14.29 -0.59
CA LEU A 122 3.81 13.91 -1.61
C LEU A 122 2.63 13.12 -1.04
N LEU A 123 2.74 12.57 0.16
CA LEU A 123 1.65 11.83 0.81
C LEU A 123 0.40 12.71 1.02
N PHE A 124 0.57 14.03 1.10
CA PHE A 124 -0.52 14.99 1.08
C PHE A 124 -1.47 14.84 -0.13
N PHE A 125 -0.93 14.42 -1.27
CA PHE A 125 -1.70 14.26 -2.52
C PHE A 125 -2.26 12.84 -2.74
N GLY A 126 -1.98 11.92 -1.83
CA GLY A 126 -2.42 10.54 -1.89
C GLY A 126 -1.27 9.54 -1.65
N PRO A 127 -1.53 8.23 -1.73
CA PRO A 127 -0.54 7.20 -1.43
C PRO A 127 0.66 7.24 -2.39
N THR A 128 1.87 7.23 -1.80
CA THR A 128 3.15 7.27 -2.51
C THR A 128 3.79 5.89 -2.68
N LEU A 129 3.16 4.86 -2.16
CA LEU A 129 3.54 3.46 -2.28
C LEU A 129 2.51 2.71 -3.12
N THR A 130 2.95 1.70 -3.86
CA THR A 130 2.03 0.72 -4.46
C THR A 130 1.79 -0.36 -3.40
N HIS A 131 0.63 -0.36 -2.77
CA HIS A 131 0.31 -1.20 -1.61
C HIS A 131 0.71 -2.68 -1.77
N PRO A 132 0.40 -3.39 -2.89
CA PRO A 132 0.81 -4.79 -3.04
C PRO A 132 2.31 -5.00 -3.27
N SER A 133 3.09 -3.94 -3.43
CA SER A 133 4.53 -4.06 -3.70
C SER A 133 5.41 -3.83 -2.48
N VAL A 134 4.86 -3.55 -1.29
CA VAL A 134 5.65 -3.14 -0.13
C VAL A 134 6.28 -4.31 0.62
N MET A 135 7.39 -4.01 1.28
CA MET A 135 7.99 -4.83 2.34
C MET A 135 8.12 -3.99 3.61
N PHE A 136 7.65 -4.53 4.73
CA PHE A 136 7.68 -3.92 6.05
C PHE A 136 8.85 -4.44 6.87
N ASN A 137 9.50 -3.57 7.63
CA ASN A 137 10.37 -3.95 8.73
C ASN A 137 9.52 -4.11 9.99
N LYS A 138 9.06 -5.34 10.27
CA LYS A 138 8.18 -5.65 11.39
C LYS A 138 8.83 -5.36 12.75
N MET A 139 10.15 -5.55 12.86
CA MET A 139 10.87 -5.27 14.11
C MET A 139 10.85 -3.77 14.45
N LEU A 140 10.96 -2.90 13.44
CA LEU A 140 10.94 -1.45 13.64
C LEU A 140 9.52 -0.93 13.90
N LEU A 141 8.52 -1.53 13.27
CA LEU A 141 7.12 -1.10 13.36
C LEU A 141 6.40 -1.63 14.60
N GLY A 142 6.72 -2.84 15.04
CA GLY A 142 6.05 -3.48 16.19
C GLY A 142 4.52 -3.45 16.05
N ASP A 143 3.85 -3.05 17.12
CA ASP A 143 2.38 -2.97 17.19
C ASP A 143 1.77 -1.85 16.33
N GLN A 144 2.59 -0.97 15.74
CA GLN A 144 2.10 0.06 14.82
C GLN A 144 1.76 -0.49 13.42
N LEU A 145 2.22 -1.72 13.12
CA LEU A 145 1.90 -2.41 11.87
C LEU A 145 0.53 -3.08 11.97
N TYR A 146 -0.52 -2.31 11.78
CA TYR A 146 -1.89 -2.82 11.70
C TYR A 146 -2.70 -1.97 10.73
N TYR A 147 -3.67 -2.59 10.06
CA TYR A 147 -4.64 -1.93 9.20
C TYR A 147 -5.90 -1.57 9.99
N SER A 148 -6.42 -0.37 9.77
CA SER A 148 -7.66 0.12 10.37
C SER A 148 -8.79 0.03 9.34
N ASP A 149 -9.99 -0.31 9.79
CA ASP A 149 -11.23 -0.29 9.00
C ASP A 149 -11.99 1.04 9.11
N LYS A 150 -11.38 2.02 9.79
CA LYS A 150 -12.00 3.34 10.03
C LYS A 150 -12.36 4.08 8.76
N TYR A 151 -11.52 3.96 7.71
CA TYR A 151 -11.72 4.64 6.43
C TYR A 151 -11.83 3.61 5.32
N LEU A 152 -13.04 3.45 4.79
CA LEU A 152 -13.34 2.43 3.79
C LEU A 152 -12.55 2.66 2.49
N HIS A 153 -11.93 1.60 1.99
CA HIS A 153 -11.14 1.55 0.74
C HIS A 153 -9.86 2.41 0.71
N VAL A 154 -9.39 2.88 1.86
CA VAL A 154 -8.12 3.65 2.00
C VAL A 154 -7.30 3.17 3.20
N GLU A 155 -7.44 1.90 3.55
CA GLU A 155 -6.74 1.25 4.66
C GLU A 155 -5.22 1.34 4.55
N ASP A 156 -4.69 1.35 3.33
CA ASP A 156 -3.28 1.53 3.04
C ASP A 156 -2.85 2.98 3.28
N TYR A 157 -3.62 3.94 2.80
CA TYR A 157 -3.31 5.36 2.97
C TYR A 157 -3.38 5.77 4.44
N ASP A 158 -4.37 5.27 5.20
CA ASP A 158 -4.44 5.42 6.66
C ASP A 158 -3.15 4.93 7.32
N LEU A 159 -2.70 3.73 6.96
CA LEU A 159 -1.46 3.16 7.49
C LEU A 159 -0.25 4.04 7.18
N TRP A 160 -0.11 4.53 5.94
CA TRP A 160 1.00 5.41 5.56
C TRP A 160 0.99 6.73 6.34
N LEU A 161 -0.18 7.35 6.53
CA LEU A 161 -0.32 8.59 7.29
C LEU A 161 0.07 8.42 8.76
N ARG A 162 -0.30 7.29 9.38
CA ARG A 162 0.10 6.98 10.76
C ARG A 162 1.59 6.75 10.89
N LEU A 163 2.17 6.00 9.97
CA LEU A 163 3.59 5.63 10.02
C LEU A 163 4.53 6.78 9.69
N ILE A 164 4.20 7.65 8.72
CA ILE A 164 5.11 8.68 8.19
C ILE A 164 5.52 9.73 9.24
N ASN A 165 4.77 9.87 10.32
CA ASN A 165 5.10 10.80 11.40
C ASN A 165 6.25 10.33 12.29
N GLN A 166 6.43 9.01 12.42
CA GLN A 166 7.41 8.39 13.32
C GLN A 166 8.46 7.57 12.57
N HIS A 167 8.17 7.16 11.34
CA HIS A 167 8.99 6.24 10.56
C HIS A 167 9.32 6.78 9.17
N LYS A 168 10.44 6.32 8.62
CA LYS A 168 10.83 6.62 7.26
C LYS A 168 10.24 5.58 6.29
N ILE A 169 9.70 6.07 5.19
CA ILE A 169 9.14 5.27 4.09
C ILE A 169 9.90 5.60 2.81
N ALA A 170 10.31 4.60 2.06
CA ALA A 170 11.09 4.77 0.82
C ALA A 170 10.59 3.85 -0.30
N ASN A 171 11.10 4.05 -1.50
CA ASN A 171 10.91 3.11 -2.62
C ASN A 171 12.24 2.83 -3.32
N ILE A 172 12.38 1.64 -3.88
CA ILE A 172 13.48 1.24 -4.75
C ILE A 172 13.15 1.65 -6.19
N LYS A 173 14.15 2.15 -6.92
CA LYS A 173 14.01 2.56 -8.32
C LYS A 173 13.71 1.39 -9.26
N ASP A 174 14.20 0.19 -8.93
CA ASP A 174 14.02 -1.01 -9.74
C ASP A 174 12.53 -1.35 -9.90
N VAL A 175 12.18 -1.82 -11.10
CA VAL A 175 10.84 -2.35 -11.38
C VAL A 175 10.81 -3.80 -10.92
N LEU A 176 10.21 -4.04 -9.74
CA LEU A 176 10.20 -5.35 -9.08
C LEU A 176 8.79 -5.94 -8.97
N PHE A 177 7.80 -5.28 -9.54
CA PHE A 177 6.41 -5.65 -9.39
C PHE A 177 5.61 -5.39 -10.68
N TYR A 178 4.63 -6.24 -10.96
CA TYR A 178 3.67 -6.09 -12.04
C TYR A 178 2.29 -5.95 -11.42
N TYR A 179 1.78 -4.74 -11.40
CA TYR A 179 0.49 -4.38 -10.83
C TYR A 179 -0.60 -4.54 -11.88
N ARG A 180 -1.58 -5.38 -11.60
CA ARG A 180 -2.69 -5.63 -12.53
C ARG A 180 -3.82 -4.63 -12.33
N ILE A 181 -4.24 -4.01 -13.43
CA ILE A 181 -5.47 -3.22 -13.44
C ILE A 181 -6.63 -4.17 -13.80
N ASN A 182 -7.58 -4.26 -12.87
CA ASN A 182 -8.84 -4.95 -13.09
C ASN A 182 -9.96 -3.90 -13.10
N GLU A 183 -10.70 -3.77 -14.22
CA GLU A 183 -11.78 -2.79 -14.37
C GLU A 183 -12.91 -2.98 -13.34
N SER A 184 -13.12 -4.20 -12.85
CA SER A 184 -14.06 -4.52 -11.78
C SER A 184 -13.48 -4.44 -10.38
N GLY A 185 -12.21 -4.07 -10.24
CA GLY A 185 -11.50 -3.98 -8.96
C GLY A 185 -12.03 -2.83 -8.08
N VAL A 186 -11.89 -2.99 -6.77
CA VAL A 186 -12.34 -2.01 -5.76
C VAL A 186 -11.80 -0.61 -6.05
N SER A 187 -10.55 -0.49 -6.48
CA SER A 187 -9.89 0.78 -6.80
C SER A 187 -10.51 1.51 -8.01
N GLN A 188 -11.22 0.82 -8.89
CA GLN A 188 -11.87 1.43 -10.05
C GLN A 188 -13.35 1.75 -9.77
N THR A 189 -14.03 0.89 -9.01
CA THR A 189 -15.46 1.03 -8.74
C THR A 189 -15.79 2.05 -7.65
N ASN A 190 -14.86 2.32 -6.73
CA ASN A 190 -15.09 3.18 -5.55
C ASN A 190 -14.19 4.43 -5.51
N LEU A 191 -13.71 4.89 -6.67
CA LEU A 191 -12.71 5.96 -6.78
C LEU A 191 -13.11 7.26 -6.07
N PHE A 192 -14.38 7.68 -6.20
CA PHE A 192 -14.87 8.91 -5.57
C PHE A 192 -14.87 8.78 -4.04
N GLU A 193 -15.42 7.68 -3.52
CA GLU A 193 -15.46 7.42 -2.08
C GLU A 193 -14.05 7.31 -1.48
N GLN A 194 -13.13 6.63 -2.17
CA GLN A 194 -11.72 6.56 -1.78
C GLN A 194 -11.10 7.96 -1.62
N LYS A 195 -11.33 8.86 -2.58
CA LYS A 195 -10.77 10.22 -2.52
C LYS A 195 -11.32 11.01 -1.33
N ILE A 196 -12.62 10.92 -1.07
CA ILE A 196 -13.23 11.58 0.10
C ILE A 196 -12.70 10.99 1.40
N ASN A 197 -12.62 9.67 1.52
CA ASN A 197 -12.10 9.01 2.71
C ASN A 197 -10.60 9.29 2.91
N ALA A 198 -9.82 9.42 1.84
CA ALA A 198 -8.42 9.85 1.91
C ALA A 198 -8.30 11.28 2.48
N ALA A 199 -9.14 12.22 2.04
CA ALA A 199 -9.17 13.58 2.58
C ALA A 199 -9.52 13.59 4.08
N LYS A 200 -10.52 12.79 4.48
CA LYS A 200 -10.90 12.64 5.90
C LYS A 200 -9.75 12.06 6.73
N ALA A 201 -9.13 10.96 6.26
CA ALA A 201 -8.02 10.32 6.94
C ALA A 201 -6.85 11.30 7.15
N TYR A 202 -6.49 12.05 6.11
CA TYR A 202 -5.43 13.06 6.21
C TYR A 202 -5.78 14.15 7.24
N SER A 203 -6.99 14.71 7.17
CA SER A 203 -7.45 15.76 8.08
C SER A 203 -7.43 15.30 9.54
N GLU A 204 -7.92 14.09 9.83
CA GLU A 204 -7.99 13.56 11.18
C GLU A 204 -6.60 13.18 11.74
N ILE A 205 -5.79 12.47 10.95
CA ILE A 205 -4.48 11.98 11.43
C ILE A 205 -3.47 13.13 11.56
N LYS A 206 -3.48 14.09 10.64
CA LYS A 206 -2.54 15.21 10.66
C LYS A 206 -2.97 16.31 11.62
N TYR A 207 -4.26 16.57 11.76
CA TYR A 207 -4.79 17.76 12.46
C TYR A 207 -5.88 17.47 13.50
N ASP A 208 -6.05 16.21 13.93
CA ASP A 208 -7.08 15.76 14.89
C ASP A 208 -8.52 16.18 14.50
N GLY A 209 -8.80 16.33 13.20
CA GLY A 209 -10.10 16.74 12.70
C GLY A 209 -10.55 18.16 13.13
N LYS A 210 -9.63 19.00 13.65
CA LYS A 210 -9.97 20.31 14.25
C LYS A 210 -10.49 21.35 13.27
N TYR A 211 -10.22 21.16 11.96
CA TYR A 211 -10.44 22.19 10.95
C TYR A 211 -11.42 21.70 9.87
N LYS A 212 -12.72 22.04 10.01
CA LYS A 212 -13.74 21.68 9.00
C LYS A 212 -13.45 22.26 7.63
N ASP A 213 -12.97 23.51 7.56
CA ASP A 213 -12.60 24.19 6.33
C ASP A 213 -11.39 23.55 5.64
N LEU A 214 -10.51 22.90 6.39
CA LEU A 214 -9.41 22.11 5.85
C LEU A 214 -9.92 20.88 5.09
N LEU A 215 -10.90 20.17 5.63
CA LEU A 215 -11.47 19.00 4.99
C LEU A 215 -12.02 19.33 3.59
N GLU A 216 -12.79 20.43 3.46
CA GLU A 216 -13.31 20.87 2.16
C GLU A 216 -12.20 21.13 1.13
N LYS A 217 -11.06 21.69 1.57
CA LYS A 217 -9.91 21.95 0.69
C LYS A 217 -9.17 20.67 0.33
N LEU A 218 -9.03 19.73 1.28
CA LEU A 218 -8.43 18.42 1.03
C LEU A 218 -9.28 17.60 0.05
N GLU A 219 -10.61 17.63 0.18
CA GLU A 219 -11.50 16.98 -0.78
C GLU A 219 -11.28 17.51 -2.20
N VAL A 220 -11.16 18.83 -2.39
CA VAL A 220 -10.83 19.44 -3.68
C VAL A 220 -9.49 18.93 -4.21
N ILE A 221 -8.47 18.79 -3.36
CA ILE A 221 -7.14 18.30 -3.77
C ILE A 221 -7.20 16.82 -4.17
N HIS A 222 -7.86 15.99 -3.38
CA HIS A 222 -8.00 14.57 -3.69
C HIS A 222 -8.87 14.33 -4.94
N LEU A 223 -9.83 15.21 -5.22
CA LEU A 223 -10.64 15.21 -6.43
C LEU A 223 -10.04 16.00 -7.60
N ARG A 224 -8.77 16.40 -7.51
CA ARG A 224 -8.12 17.32 -8.47
C ARG A 224 -8.25 16.97 -9.95
N HIS A 225 -8.41 15.70 -10.28
CA HIS A 225 -8.59 15.25 -11.68
C HIS A 225 -9.98 15.51 -12.23
N GLU A 226 -10.98 15.73 -11.35
CA GLU A 226 -12.37 16.07 -11.70
C GLU A 226 -12.70 17.54 -11.44
N MET A 227 -11.72 18.33 -10.94
CA MET A 227 -11.92 19.72 -10.56
C MET A 227 -11.16 20.68 -11.47
N GLU A 228 -11.65 21.91 -11.59
CA GLU A 228 -10.90 22.99 -12.26
C GLU A 228 -9.55 23.24 -11.58
N LYS A 229 -8.50 23.40 -12.39
CA LYS A 229 -7.12 23.62 -11.91
C LYS A 229 -7.00 24.83 -10.98
N SER A 230 -7.78 25.89 -11.22
CA SER A 230 -7.81 27.10 -10.37
C SER A 230 -8.29 26.79 -8.96
N LYS A 231 -9.32 25.97 -8.80
CA LYS A 231 -9.85 25.56 -7.48
C LYS A 231 -8.85 24.69 -6.71
N VAL A 232 -8.19 23.77 -7.43
CA VAL A 232 -7.14 22.92 -6.83
C VAL A 232 -5.98 23.79 -6.35
N PHE A 233 -5.48 24.71 -7.18
CA PHE A 233 -4.41 25.63 -6.81
C PHE A 233 -4.76 26.49 -5.59
N GLN A 234 -5.97 27.07 -5.53
CA GLN A 234 -6.45 27.84 -4.40
C GLN A 234 -6.52 27.00 -3.13
N ALA A 235 -6.99 25.74 -3.22
CA ALA A 235 -7.05 24.83 -2.07
C ALA A 235 -5.65 24.49 -1.53
N VAL A 236 -4.69 24.18 -2.43
CA VAL A 236 -3.29 23.92 -2.04
C VAL A 236 -2.67 25.17 -1.39
N LEU A 237 -2.80 26.34 -2.03
CA LEU A 237 -2.27 27.57 -1.49
C LEU A 237 -2.86 27.92 -0.12
N TYR A 238 -4.17 27.76 0.05
CA TYR A 238 -4.86 27.99 1.32
C TYR A 238 -4.29 27.10 2.45
N ILE A 239 -4.08 25.80 2.17
CA ILE A 239 -3.54 24.87 3.16
C ILE A 239 -2.09 25.22 3.52
N LEU A 240 -1.24 25.47 2.52
CA LEU A 240 0.16 25.83 2.74
C LEU A 240 0.30 27.10 3.57
N LEU A 241 -0.51 28.13 3.30
CA LEU A 241 -0.43 29.39 4.04
C LEU A 241 -1.02 29.32 5.45
N LYS A 242 -2.01 28.47 5.68
CA LYS A 242 -2.73 28.45 6.94
C LYS A 242 -2.27 27.37 7.92
N TYR A 243 -1.87 26.18 7.41
CA TYR A 243 -1.68 25.00 8.25
C TYR A 243 -0.28 24.37 8.17
N GLU A 244 0.47 24.61 7.09
CA GLU A 244 1.80 24.01 6.92
C GLU A 244 2.96 24.97 7.23
N HIS A 245 2.66 26.25 7.53
CA HIS A 245 3.67 27.26 7.81
C HIS A 245 4.49 26.97 9.09
N ASP A 246 3.89 26.27 10.07
CA ASP A 246 4.52 25.96 11.35
C ASP A 246 5.27 24.61 11.37
N SER A 247 5.29 23.88 10.25
CA SER A 247 5.87 22.53 10.15
C SER A 247 7.07 22.44 9.19
N LEU A 248 7.52 23.56 8.64
CA LEU A 248 8.74 23.73 7.87
C LEU A 248 9.80 24.44 8.72
#